data_8f2d2e9101632d4062281d6e43c7d999
#
_entry.id   8f2d2e9101632d4062281d6e43c7d999
#
_cell.length_a   1.000
_cell.length_b   1.000
_cell.length_c   1.000
_cell.angle_alpha   90.00
_cell.angle_beta   90.00
_cell.angle_gamma   90.00
#
_symmetry.space_group_name_H-M   'P 1'
#
loop_
_entity.id
_entity.type
_entity.pdbx_description
1 polymer ?
#
loop_
_entity_poly.entity_id
_entity_poly.type
_entity_poly.pdbx_seq_one_letter_code
_entity_poly.pdbx_strand_id
1 'polypeptide(L)'
;YGSMYGNTQLVAEAIAEGVAEAGIRNIIVHNLSVSQPSGVLRDVFRYRGVAIGGPTYNTGLFSCVDEFVKHLAEREVSHHKLAIFGGFSWAGQAVKILRAYNETMKMEEVGTGLEWKQGAKAEVLEKARELVRQIGEAVKNPA
;
A
#
# COMPACT_ATOMS: atom_id res chain seq x y z
N TYR A 1 4.10 0.69 -4.64
CA TYR A 1 3.55 -0.61 -5.01
C TYR A 1 4.48 -1.36 -5.95
N GLY A 2 4.30 -2.66 -6.02
CA GLY A 2 4.87 -3.48 -7.08
C GLY A 2 3.75 -4.11 -7.88
N SER A 3 3.97 -4.35 -9.18
CA SER A 3 2.96 -4.95 -10.04
C SER A 3 3.61 -5.85 -11.08
N MET A 4 3.03 -7.03 -11.28
CA MET A 4 3.50 -8.01 -12.26
C MET A 4 2.76 -7.89 -13.60
N TYR A 5 1.42 -7.83 -13.55
CA TYR A 5 0.56 -7.82 -14.72
C TYR A 5 -0.37 -6.60 -14.80
N GLY A 6 -0.06 -5.55 -14.05
CA GLY A 6 -0.82 -4.31 -14.08
C GLY A 6 -2.03 -4.23 -13.15
N ASN A 7 -2.45 -5.32 -12.52
CA ASN A 7 -3.62 -5.31 -11.65
C ASN A 7 -3.39 -4.52 -10.36
N THR A 8 -2.25 -4.70 -9.71
CA THR A 8 -1.91 -3.92 -8.53
C THR A 8 -1.75 -2.44 -8.88
N GLN A 9 -1.22 -2.15 -10.06
CA GLN A 9 -1.11 -0.78 -10.56
C GLN A 9 -2.48 -0.13 -10.70
N LEU A 10 -3.47 -0.83 -11.25
CA LEU A 10 -4.84 -0.31 -11.37
C LEU A 10 -5.43 0.06 -10.01
N VAL A 11 -5.23 -0.80 -9.02
CA VAL A 11 -5.71 -0.53 -7.66
C VAL A 11 -4.96 0.64 -7.02
N ALA A 12 -3.63 0.70 -7.18
CA ALA A 12 -2.82 1.80 -6.66
C ALA A 12 -3.26 3.14 -7.26
N GLU A 13 -3.51 3.18 -8.57
CA GLU A 13 -4.00 4.37 -9.26
C GLU A 13 -5.40 4.78 -8.79
N ALA A 14 -6.29 3.81 -8.57
CA ALA A 14 -7.62 4.07 -8.04
C ALA A 14 -7.55 4.66 -6.62
N ILE A 15 -6.64 4.15 -5.78
CA ILE A 15 -6.40 4.70 -4.45
C ILE A 15 -5.91 6.14 -4.55
N ALA A 16 -4.95 6.42 -5.41
CA ALA A 16 -4.42 7.77 -5.59
C ALA A 16 -5.50 8.75 -6.06
N GLU A 17 -6.31 8.37 -7.03
CA GLU A 17 -7.41 9.19 -7.54
C GLU A 17 -8.44 9.48 -6.44
N GLY A 18 -8.82 8.47 -5.68
CA GLY A 18 -9.78 8.63 -4.59
C GLY A 18 -9.25 9.52 -3.46
N VAL A 19 -7.97 9.40 -3.12
CA VAL A 19 -7.33 10.27 -2.14
C VAL A 19 -7.34 11.72 -2.62
N ALA A 20 -7.08 11.95 -3.92
CA ALA A 20 -7.15 13.29 -4.52
C ALA A 20 -8.58 13.85 -4.44
N GLU A 21 -9.59 13.04 -4.75
CA GLU A 21 -10.99 13.43 -4.65
C GLU A 21 -11.40 13.77 -3.20
N ALA A 22 -10.78 13.14 -2.24
CA ALA A 22 -11.01 13.42 -0.81
C ALA A 22 -10.36 14.73 -0.35
N GLY A 23 -9.66 15.44 -1.21
CA GLY A 23 -9.07 16.75 -0.94
C GLY A 23 -7.63 16.71 -0.44
N ILE A 24 -6.96 15.60 -0.53
CA ILE A 24 -5.54 15.50 -0.20
C ILE A 24 -4.75 15.88 -1.44
N ARG A 25 -3.89 16.90 -1.32
CA ARG A 25 -3.21 17.50 -2.47
C ARG A 25 -1.84 16.92 -2.76
N ASN A 26 -1.11 16.51 -1.73
CA ASN A 26 0.26 16.02 -1.89
C ASN A 26 0.23 14.49 -1.95
N ILE A 27 0.17 13.96 -3.16
CA ILE A 27 0.10 12.52 -3.39
C ILE A 27 1.26 12.13 -4.31
N ILE A 28 2.04 11.15 -3.89
CA ILE A 28 3.12 10.61 -4.69
C ILE A 28 2.92 9.11 -4.85
N VAL A 29 3.00 8.62 -6.07
CA VAL A 29 2.84 7.20 -6.40
C VAL A 29 4.17 6.67 -6.91
N HIS A 30 4.67 5.60 -6.31
CA HIS A 30 5.90 4.95 -6.72
C HIS A 30 5.65 3.51 -7.16
N ASN A 31 6.15 3.18 -8.35
CA ASN A 31 6.27 1.80 -8.79
C ASN A 31 7.66 1.31 -8.37
N LEU A 32 7.70 0.39 -7.41
CA LEU A 32 8.94 -0.09 -6.81
C LEU A 32 9.84 -0.89 -7.78
N SER A 33 9.28 -1.35 -8.90
CA SER A 33 10.06 -2.02 -9.93
C SER A 33 11.01 -1.06 -10.68
N VAL A 34 10.70 0.22 -10.71
CA VAL A 34 11.43 1.24 -11.48
C VAL A 34 11.90 2.43 -10.65
N SER A 35 11.36 2.64 -9.45
CA SER A 35 11.72 3.76 -8.60
C SER A 35 13.02 3.51 -7.84
N GLN A 36 13.75 4.59 -7.56
CA GLN A 36 14.94 4.54 -6.71
C GLN A 36 14.53 4.36 -5.25
N PRO A 37 15.01 3.31 -4.55
CA PRO A 37 14.58 3.06 -3.16
C PRO A 37 14.82 4.23 -2.21
N SER A 38 15.92 4.96 -2.36
CA SER A 38 16.22 6.11 -1.50
C SER A 38 15.20 7.23 -1.64
N GLY A 39 14.72 7.49 -2.86
CA GLY A 39 13.69 8.48 -3.11
C GLY A 39 12.34 8.08 -2.51
N VAL A 40 12.00 6.81 -2.60
CA VAL A 40 10.76 6.29 -2.01
C VAL A 40 10.81 6.38 -0.48
N LEU A 41 11.93 5.99 0.14
CA LEU A 41 12.12 6.12 1.58
C LEU A 41 11.98 7.56 2.04
N ARG A 42 12.60 8.50 1.32
CA ARG A 42 12.49 9.93 1.60
C ARG A 42 11.04 10.38 1.64
N ASP A 43 10.25 9.96 0.66
CA ASP A 43 8.85 10.35 0.58
C ASP A 43 8.00 9.72 1.70
N VAL A 44 8.29 8.49 2.11
CA VAL A 44 7.62 7.89 3.27
C VAL A 44 7.84 8.75 4.52
N PHE A 45 9.05 9.24 4.75
CA PHE A 45 9.33 10.09 5.91
C PHE A 45 8.66 11.46 5.84
N ARG A 46 8.43 11.98 4.62
CA ARG A 46 7.83 13.31 4.43
C ARG A 46 6.33 13.33 4.62
N TYR A 47 5.65 12.24 4.36
CA TYR A 47 4.18 12.19 4.34
C TYR A 47 3.64 11.33 5.47
N ARG A 48 2.45 11.70 5.94
CA ARG A 48 1.82 11.04 7.08
C ARG A 48 1.21 9.69 6.73
N GLY A 49 0.59 9.59 5.57
CA GLY A 49 -0.09 8.38 5.12
C GLY A 49 0.72 7.61 4.10
N VAL A 50 0.73 6.30 4.22
CA VAL A 50 1.43 5.40 3.30
C VAL A 50 0.47 4.28 2.91
N ALA A 51 0.35 4.02 1.62
CA ALA A 51 -0.37 2.85 1.11
C ALA A 51 0.66 1.94 0.44
N ILE A 52 0.78 0.71 0.91
CA ILE A 52 1.74 -0.26 0.38
C ILE A 52 0.99 -1.45 -0.18
N GLY A 53 1.33 -1.84 -1.40
CA GLY A 53 0.68 -2.98 -2.02
C GLY A 53 1.55 -3.71 -3.02
N GLY A 54 1.24 -4.98 -3.23
CA GLY A 54 1.90 -5.82 -4.20
C GLY A 54 1.19 -7.16 -4.34
N PRO A 55 1.47 -7.89 -5.42
CA PRO A 55 0.88 -9.21 -5.61
C PRO A 55 1.58 -10.27 -4.76
N THR A 56 0.88 -11.37 -4.52
CA THR A 56 1.50 -12.59 -4.02
C THR A 56 2.20 -13.27 -5.18
N TYR A 57 3.47 -13.62 -4.99
CA TYR A 57 4.29 -14.30 -5.98
C TYR A 57 5.07 -15.43 -5.31
N ASN A 58 4.98 -16.64 -5.85
CA ASN A 58 5.63 -17.84 -5.29
C ASN A 58 5.40 -17.97 -3.77
N THR A 59 4.14 -17.88 -3.35
CA THR A 59 3.71 -17.97 -1.95
C THR A 59 4.24 -16.87 -1.03
N GLY A 60 4.83 -15.82 -1.59
CA GLY A 60 5.36 -14.70 -0.83
C GLY A 60 4.93 -13.36 -1.39
N LEU A 61 5.44 -12.29 -0.81
CA LEU A 61 5.23 -10.94 -1.30
C LEU A 61 6.16 -10.69 -2.50
N PHE A 62 5.66 -9.98 -3.51
CA PHE A 62 6.43 -9.64 -4.70
C PHE A 62 7.77 -8.98 -4.31
N SER A 63 8.87 -9.45 -4.90
CA SER A 63 10.23 -9.21 -4.41
C SER A 63 10.61 -7.75 -4.20
N CYS A 64 10.25 -6.86 -5.12
CA CYS A 64 10.62 -5.44 -4.98
C CYS A 64 9.90 -4.77 -3.80
N VAL A 65 8.67 -5.20 -3.52
CA VAL A 65 7.92 -4.71 -2.37
C VAL A 65 8.49 -5.28 -1.09
N ASP A 66 8.76 -6.59 -1.06
CA ASP A 66 9.32 -7.27 0.10
C ASP A 66 10.67 -6.66 0.51
N GLU A 67 11.54 -6.44 -0.45
CA GLU A 67 12.84 -5.83 -0.20
C GLU A 67 12.71 -4.40 0.34
N PHE A 68 11.85 -3.60 -0.26
CA PHE A 68 11.61 -2.24 0.19
C PHE A 68 11.08 -2.19 1.61
N VAL A 69 10.10 -3.05 1.94
CA VAL A 69 9.49 -3.07 3.28
C VAL A 69 10.48 -3.58 4.32
N LYS A 70 11.36 -4.50 3.97
CA LYS A 70 12.46 -4.92 4.86
C LYS A 70 13.33 -3.73 5.26
N HIS A 71 13.73 -2.91 4.29
CA HIS A 71 14.52 -1.71 4.58
C HIS A 71 13.74 -0.69 5.39
N LEU A 72 12.45 -0.53 5.09
CA LEU A 72 11.58 0.38 5.82
C LEU A 72 11.42 -0.05 7.28
N ALA A 73 11.30 -1.35 7.53
CA ALA A 73 11.12 -1.90 8.88
C ALA A 73 12.33 -1.69 9.79
N GLU A 74 13.51 -1.42 9.24
CA GLU A 74 14.71 -1.10 9.99
C GLU A 74 14.74 0.34 10.51
N ARG A 75 13.73 1.14 10.17
CA ARG A 75 13.67 2.57 10.48
C ARG A 75 12.48 2.90 11.37
N GLU A 76 12.53 4.06 11.99
CA GLU A 76 11.47 4.55 12.86
C GLU A 76 10.35 5.21 12.03
N VAL A 77 9.24 4.47 11.83
CA VAL A 77 8.12 4.92 11.00
C VAL A 77 6.77 4.80 11.71
N SER A 78 6.77 4.58 13.02
CA SER A 78 5.55 4.29 13.79
C SER A 78 4.52 5.40 13.82
N HIS A 79 4.91 6.63 13.50
CA HIS A 79 4.01 7.78 13.50
C HIS A 79 3.19 7.94 12.21
N HIS A 80 3.34 7.01 11.27
CA HIS A 80 2.59 7.04 10.01
C HIS A 80 1.31 6.21 10.07
N LYS A 81 0.37 6.54 9.18
CA LYS A 81 -0.83 5.74 8.94
C LYS A 81 -0.56 4.82 7.76
N LEU A 82 -0.96 3.56 7.86
CA LEU A 82 -0.67 2.55 6.84
C LEU A 82 -1.94 1.92 6.30
N ALA A 83 -2.05 1.84 4.97
CA ALA A 83 -3.03 1.02 4.29
C ALA A 83 -2.32 -0.06 3.48
N ILE A 84 -2.87 -1.25 3.48
CA ILE A 84 -2.27 -2.42 2.86
C ILE A 84 -3.21 -2.97 1.77
N PHE A 85 -2.65 -3.32 0.61
CA PHE A 85 -3.43 -3.94 -0.45
C PHE A 85 -2.59 -4.99 -1.20
N GLY A 86 -3.25 -6.00 -1.76
CA GLY A 86 -2.53 -7.04 -2.49
C GLY A 86 -3.43 -7.97 -3.28
N GLY A 87 -2.93 -8.46 -4.41
CA GLY A 87 -3.62 -9.41 -5.27
C GLY A 87 -2.99 -10.80 -5.21
N PHE A 88 -3.75 -11.83 -5.61
CA PHE A 88 -3.24 -13.20 -5.65
C PHE A 88 -3.99 -14.02 -6.70
N SER A 89 -3.39 -15.16 -7.11
CA SER A 89 -4.02 -16.11 -8.04
C SER A 89 -4.53 -17.37 -7.32
N TRP A 90 -3.72 -17.93 -6.42
CA TRP A 90 -4.06 -19.16 -5.71
C TRP A 90 -4.38 -18.93 -4.25
N ALA A 91 -3.45 -18.37 -3.50
CA ALA A 91 -3.61 -18.07 -2.08
C ALA A 91 -3.02 -16.72 -1.77
N GLY A 92 -3.73 -15.91 -1.00
CA GLY A 92 -3.28 -14.57 -0.62
C GLY A 92 -2.24 -14.63 0.48
N GLN A 93 -1.09 -14.00 0.23
CA GLN A 93 -0.01 -13.87 1.20
C GLN A 93 0.47 -12.43 1.36
N ALA A 94 0.29 -11.60 0.34
CA ALA A 94 0.83 -10.24 0.33
C ALA A 94 0.35 -9.40 1.52
N VAL A 95 -0.95 -9.36 1.75
CA VAL A 95 -1.53 -8.59 2.88
C VAL A 95 -1.04 -9.15 4.21
N LYS A 96 -1.03 -10.47 4.36
CA LYS A 96 -0.55 -11.13 5.58
C LYS A 96 0.91 -10.81 5.87
N ILE A 97 1.76 -10.86 4.86
CA ILE A 97 3.19 -10.58 5.00
C ILE A 97 3.42 -9.10 5.32
N LEU A 98 2.73 -8.19 4.64
CA LEU A 98 2.81 -6.75 4.93
C LEU A 98 2.38 -6.44 6.35
N ARG A 99 1.31 -7.10 6.83
CA ARG A 99 0.84 -6.93 8.19
C ARG A 99 1.85 -7.46 9.21
N ALA A 100 2.53 -8.56 8.88
CA ALA A 100 3.61 -9.10 9.72
C ALA A 100 4.79 -8.13 9.82
N TYR A 101 5.18 -7.51 8.72
CA TYR A 101 6.20 -6.46 8.76
C TYR A 101 5.76 -5.27 9.61
N ASN A 102 4.47 -4.95 9.59
CA ASN A 102 3.96 -3.83 10.38
C ASN A 102 4.02 -4.08 11.89
N GLU A 103 4.14 -5.32 12.34
CA GLU A 103 4.40 -5.62 13.75
C GLU A 103 5.73 -5.00 14.21
N THR A 104 6.70 -4.90 13.31
CA THR A 104 7.97 -4.24 13.56
C THR A 104 7.89 -2.73 13.29
N MET A 105 7.25 -2.32 12.19
CA MET A 105 7.10 -0.92 11.81
C MET A 105 6.20 -0.15 12.76
N LYS A 106 5.18 -0.80 13.30
CA LYS A 106 4.22 -0.23 14.26
C LYS A 106 3.49 1.01 13.76
N MET A 107 3.24 1.06 12.46
CA MET A 107 2.34 2.06 11.87
C MET A 107 0.90 1.73 12.27
N GLU A 108 0.06 2.74 12.38
CA GLU A 108 -1.37 2.52 12.59
C GLU A 108 -2.01 2.07 11.28
N GLU A 109 -2.47 0.83 11.23
CA GLU A 109 -3.14 0.30 10.05
C GLU A 109 -4.53 0.90 9.91
N VAL A 110 -4.84 1.44 8.74
CA VAL A 110 -6.13 2.01 8.40
C VAL A 110 -6.95 0.98 7.62
N GLY A 111 -8.14 0.68 8.10
CA GLY A 111 -8.98 -0.34 7.49
C GLY A 111 -8.50 -1.75 7.80
N THR A 112 -8.96 -2.72 7.02
CA THR A 112 -8.66 -4.13 7.24
C THR A 112 -7.76 -4.73 6.16
N GLY A 113 -7.17 -3.89 5.32
CA GLY A 113 -6.44 -4.35 4.15
C GLY A 113 -7.38 -4.66 2.99
N LEU A 114 -6.87 -4.55 1.79
CA LEU A 114 -7.61 -4.90 0.56
C LEU A 114 -6.90 -6.04 -0.13
N GLU A 115 -7.60 -7.16 -0.29
CA GLU A 115 -7.06 -8.34 -0.94
C GLU A 115 -8.05 -8.82 -2.01
N TRP A 116 -7.53 -9.21 -3.17
CA TRP A 116 -8.39 -9.69 -4.26
C TRP A 116 -7.74 -10.85 -5.01
N LYS A 117 -8.60 -11.73 -5.54
CA LYS A 117 -8.18 -12.88 -6.33
C LYS A 117 -8.20 -12.53 -7.82
N GLN A 118 -7.09 -12.79 -8.52
CA GLN A 118 -6.92 -12.59 -9.97
C GLN A 118 -7.02 -11.11 -10.38
N GLY A 119 -7.76 -10.79 -11.44
CA GLY A 119 -7.83 -9.44 -11.97
C GLY A 119 -8.58 -8.44 -11.10
N ALA A 120 -8.20 -7.18 -11.19
CA ALA A 120 -8.88 -6.10 -10.50
C ALA A 120 -10.20 -5.77 -11.20
N LYS A 121 -11.31 -6.21 -10.62
CA LYS A 121 -12.66 -6.01 -11.14
C LYS A 121 -13.31 -4.78 -10.49
N ALA A 122 -14.48 -4.37 -10.98
CA ALA A 122 -15.22 -3.22 -10.45
C ALA A 122 -15.45 -3.32 -8.95
N GLU A 123 -15.76 -4.51 -8.42
CA GLU A 123 -15.93 -4.76 -6.99
C GLU A 123 -14.67 -4.42 -6.19
N VAL A 124 -13.51 -4.78 -6.71
CA VAL A 124 -12.23 -4.48 -6.08
C VAL A 124 -11.99 -2.99 -6.04
N LEU A 125 -12.30 -2.28 -7.13
CA LEU A 125 -12.13 -0.84 -7.21
C LEU A 125 -13.06 -0.10 -6.23
N GLU A 126 -14.26 -0.62 -5.99
CA GLU A 126 -15.15 -0.07 -4.97
C GLU A 126 -14.60 -0.25 -3.56
N LYS A 127 -14.02 -1.42 -3.27
CA LYS A 127 -13.34 -1.66 -1.99
C LYS A 127 -12.12 -0.74 -1.83
N ALA A 128 -11.42 -0.44 -2.92
CA ALA A 128 -10.33 0.51 -2.91
C ALA A 128 -10.82 1.93 -2.55
N ARG A 129 -11.98 2.34 -3.04
CA ARG A 129 -12.57 3.63 -2.69
C ARG A 129 -12.92 3.72 -1.21
N GLU A 130 -13.44 2.64 -0.63
CA GLU A 130 -13.73 2.60 0.81
C GLU A 130 -12.44 2.72 1.62
N LEU A 131 -11.40 2.01 1.23
CA LEU A 131 -10.08 2.11 1.86
C LEU A 131 -9.53 3.53 1.77
N VAL A 132 -9.71 4.17 0.62
CA VAL A 132 -9.32 5.56 0.38
C VAL A 132 -10.02 6.52 1.32
N ARG A 133 -11.31 6.33 1.52
CA ARG A 133 -12.08 7.18 2.44
C ARG A 133 -11.51 7.08 3.85
N GLN A 134 -11.19 5.86 4.29
CA GLN A 134 -10.58 5.63 5.60
C GLN A 134 -9.20 6.25 5.72
N ILE A 135 -8.36 6.14 4.69
CA ILE A 135 -7.05 6.79 4.65
C ILE A 135 -7.19 8.31 4.72
N GLY A 136 -8.09 8.87 3.93
CA GLY A 136 -8.34 10.31 3.90
C GLY A 136 -8.76 10.85 5.26
N GLU A 137 -9.66 10.17 5.94
CA GLU A 137 -10.09 10.55 7.27
C GLU A 137 -8.95 10.45 8.29
N ALA A 138 -8.16 9.38 8.24
CA ALA A 138 -7.05 9.16 9.16
C ALA A 138 -5.94 10.22 8.98
N VAL A 139 -5.66 10.64 7.74
CA VAL A 139 -4.64 11.65 7.44
C VAL A 139 -5.12 13.05 7.82
N LYS A 140 -6.39 13.37 7.59
CA LYS A 140 -6.97 14.67 7.94
C LYS A 140 -7.18 14.85 9.43
N ASN A 141 -7.45 13.77 10.15
CA ASN A 141 -7.73 13.78 11.59
C ASN A 141 -6.66 12.98 12.34
N PRO A 142 -5.50 13.58 12.58
CA PRO A 142 -4.33 12.86 13.12
C PRO A 142 -4.35 12.68 14.64
N ALA A 143 -5.48 12.64 15.22
CA ALA A 143 -5.59 12.47 16.67
C ALA A 143 -5.06 11.12 17.14
#